data_b7db9f7a60e0effef43eaaa7c7c06ef3
#
_entry.id   b7db9f7a60e0effef43eaaa7c7c06ef3
#
_cell.length_a   1.000
_cell.length_b   1.000
_cell.length_c   1.000
_cell.angle_alpha   90.00
_cell.angle_beta   90.00
_cell.angle_gamma   90.00
#
_symmetry.space_group_name_H-M   'P 1'
#
loop_
_entity.id
_entity.type
_entity.pdbx_description
1 polymer ?
#
loop_
_entity_poly.entity_id
_entity_poly.type
_entity_poly.pdbx_seq_one_letter_code
_entity_poly.pdbx_strand_id
1 'polypeptide(L)'
;MLDIHEETGQAALRTAGLYAAFRAKVHPGGEAVRVWDEKGTLVHEEPDTGDGDRPEIDRGDLRALLLASLPPHALRWNSKVTGARPLGAGRHEVTLADGTVFTTGLLVGADGAWSRVRPLLTPARPAYTGVSFIEFDLMDADTRHPEAAATIGGGMCFALGGGKGFLAHRETDGSLHIYSALRTPEAWLDAHDFSDSERTRALLLDAFADWAPQLRGLLDEAEHGFIPRRIHALPAGLTWDRVPGVTLLGDAAHLMSPFAGEGANLALADAADLGIALLAHPGDTEAALAAYEAVLFPRAAETAAMSAASLDMLFGEDPSRRLVDMFTGAYDPQG
;
A
#
# COMPACT_ATOMS: atom_id res chain seq x y z
N MET A 1 5.62 -7.24 2.75
CA MET A 1 6.24 -6.40 3.83
C MET A 1 5.68 -4.99 3.83
N LEU A 2 5.90 -4.22 4.89
CA LEU A 2 5.57 -2.79 5.01
C LEU A 2 6.77 -2.07 5.60
N ASP A 3 7.30 -1.08 4.89
CA ASP A 3 8.28 -0.13 5.39
C ASP A 3 7.58 0.93 6.25
N ILE A 4 8.06 1.17 7.46
CA ILE A 4 7.40 2.06 8.41
C ILE A 4 8.24 3.32 8.61
N HIS A 5 7.76 4.43 8.03
CA HIS A 5 8.46 5.71 7.97
C HIS A 5 8.47 6.44 9.32
N GLU A 6 9.56 7.15 9.61
CA GLU A 6 9.78 7.75 10.93
C GLU A 6 8.73 8.81 11.27
N GLU A 7 8.44 9.71 10.33
CA GLU A 7 7.59 10.88 10.56
C GLU A 7 6.08 10.56 10.58
N THR A 8 5.70 9.38 10.09
CA THR A 8 4.29 8.96 9.96
C THR A 8 4.00 7.69 10.77
N GLY A 9 4.31 6.52 10.22
CA GLY A 9 3.97 5.24 10.85
C GLY A 9 4.64 5.02 12.21
N GLN A 10 5.96 5.28 12.33
CA GLN A 10 6.67 5.12 13.60
C GLN A 10 6.22 6.16 14.64
N ALA A 11 5.97 7.42 14.23
CA ALA A 11 5.44 8.44 15.12
C ALA A 11 4.06 8.06 15.66
N ALA A 12 3.20 7.50 14.82
CA ALA A 12 1.89 6.98 15.23
C ALA A 12 2.03 5.82 16.24
N LEU A 13 2.95 4.88 15.98
CA LEU A 13 3.22 3.77 16.90
C LEU A 13 3.81 4.25 18.24
N ARG A 14 4.63 5.30 18.25
CA ARG A 14 5.11 5.95 19.49
C ARG A 14 3.93 6.57 20.25
N THR A 15 3.06 7.30 19.57
CA THR A 15 1.84 7.90 20.14
C THR A 15 0.92 6.84 20.76
N ALA A 16 0.79 5.68 20.13
CA ALA A 16 0.00 4.57 20.62
C ALA A 16 0.70 3.75 21.73
N GLY A 17 1.96 4.04 22.06
CA GLY A 17 2.76 3.26 23.02
C GLY A 17 3.19 1.88 22.50
N LEU A 18 3.15 1.65 21.20
CA LEU A 18 3.43 0.35 20.56
C LEU A 18 4.82 0.23 19.92
N TYR A 19 5.59 1.32 19.92
CA TYR A 19 6.86 1.39 19.20
C TYR A 19 7.86 0.30 19.61
N ALA A 20 8.03 0.04 20.90
CA ALA A 20 8.96 -0.98 21.38
C ALA A 20 8.56 -2.40 20.92
N ALA A 21 7.25 -2.70 20.94
CA ALA A 21 6.74 -3.99 20.50
C ALA A 21 6.81 -4.13 18.95
N PHE A 22 6.67 -3.03 18.21
CA PHE A 22 6.92 -2.97 16.79
C PHE A 22 8.39 -3.27 16.46
N ARG A 23 9.35 -2.57 17.12
CA ARG A 23 10.79 -2.79 16.88
C ARG A 23 11.25 -4.23 17.14
N ALA A 24 10.58 -4.94 18.04
CA ALA A 24 10.88 -6.35 18.32
C ALA A 24 10.43 -7.31 17.20
N LYS A 25 9.65 -6.83 16.20
CA LYS A 25 9.09 -7.61 15.08
C LYS A 25 9.61 -7.16 13.72
N VAL A 26 10.51 -6.20 13.69
CA VAL A 26 11.12 -5.70 12.45
C VAL A 26 11.91 -6.81 11.76
N HIS A 27 11.78 -6.88 10.44
CA HIS A 27 12.51 -7.83 9.60
C HIS A 27 13.98 -7.41 9.44
N PRO A 28 14.95 -8.18 9.94
CA PRO A 28 16.35 -7.89 9.71
C PRO A 28 16.73 -8.10 8.25
N GLY A 29 17.43 -7.15 7.66
CA GLY A 29 17.84 -7.22 6.24
C GLY A 29 16.80 -6.67 5.26
N GLY A 30 15.62 -6.27 5.74
CA GLY A 30 14.51 -5.83 4.89
C GLY A 30 14.76 -4.52 4.16
N GLU A 31 15.60 -3.64 4.71
CA GLU A 31 15.89 -2.33 4.11
C GLU A 31 16.90 -2.39 2.93
N ALA A 32 17.44 -3.57 2.59
CA ALA A 32 18.29 -3.73 1.41
C ALA A 32 17.51 -3.43 0.12
N VAL A 33 18.16 -2.76 -0.83
CA VAL A 33 17.54 -2.40 -2.12
C VAL A 33 18.44 -2.82 -3.27
N ARG A 34 17.83 -3.38 -4.33
CA ARG A 34 18.46 -3.63 -5.63
C ARG A 34 17.65 -3.04 -6.75
N VAL A 35 18.33 -2.49 -7.75
CA VAL A 35 17.71 -2.00 -8.99
C VAL A 35 18.41 -2.60 -10.19
N TRP A 36 17.64 -3.25 -11.05
CA TRP A 36 18.07 -3.83 -12.32
C TRP A 36 17.45 -3.06 -13.49
N ASP A 37 18.18 -2.97 -14.61
CA ASP A 37 17.58 -2.60 -15.88
C ASP A 37 16.99 -3.82 -16.60
N GLU A 38 16.24 -3.60 -17.68
CA GLU A 38 15.63 -4.69 -18.48
C GLU A 38 16.64 -5.61 -19.16
N LYS A 39 17.92 -5.20 -19.25
CA LYS A 39 19.03 -5.97 -19.83
C LYS A 39 19.72 -6.86 -18.80
N GLY A 40 19.25 -6.80 -17.53
CA GLY A 40 19.84 -7.57 -16.45
C GLY A 40 21.14 -6.95 -15.91
N THR A 41 21.34 -5.65 -16.08
CA THR A 41 22.44 -4.93 -15.44
C THR A 41 21.99 -4.49 -14.06
N LEU A 42 22.73 -4.85 -13.00
CA LEU A 42 22.53 -4.31 -11.67
C LEU A 42 23.04 -2.86 -11.67
N VAL A 43 22.11 -1.91 -11.64
CA VAL A 43 22.44 -0.46 -11.73
C VAL A 43 22.55 0.20 -10.37
N HIS A 44 21.99 -0.44 -9.32
CA HIS A 44 22.11 0.02 -7.93
C HIS A 44 21.98 -1.14 -6.96
N GLU A 45 22.76 -1.09 -5.89
CA GLU A 45 22.65 -2.00 -4.75
C GLU A 45 22.98 -1.25 -3.46
N GLU A 46 22.08 -1.33 -2.50
CA GLU A 46 22.25 -0.78 -1.17
C GLU A 46 21.99 -1.89 -0.15
N PRO A 47 22.98 -2.30 0.63
CA PRO A 47 22.79 -3.31 1.67
C PRO A 47 22.07 -2.71 2.87
N ASP A 48 21.29 -3.52 3.57
CA ASP A 48 20.76 -3.15 4.87
C ASP A 48 21.91 -3.09 5.89
N THR A 49 22.12 -1.92 6.50
CA THR A 49 23.14 -1.72 7.57
C THR A 49 22.56 -1.91 8.96
N GLY A 50 21.23 -2.10 9.08
CA GLY A 50 20.53 -2.22 10.36
C GLY A 50 20.27 -0.88 11.07
N ASP A 51 20.78 0.22 10.53
CA ASP A 51 20.68 1.57 11.08
C ASP A 51 19.66 2.44 10.28
N GLY A 52 18.94 1.85 9.34
CA GLY A 52 17.99 2.54 8.50
C GLY A 52 16.77 3.08 9.27
N ASP A 53 16.11 4.07 8.69
CA ASP A 53 14.99 4.80 9.28
C ASP A 53 13.62 4.29 8.79
N ARG A 54 13.61 3.26 7.91
CA ARG A 54 12.43 2.63 7.32
C ARG A 54 12.32 1.14 7.63
N PRO A 55 12.31 0.76 8.92
CA PRO A 55 12.26 -0.65 9.31
C PRO A 55 11.02 -1.34 8.75
N GLU A 56 11.24 -2.52 8.22
CA GLU A 56 10.18 -3.31 7.62
C GLU A 56 9.54 -4.29 8.59
N ILE A 57 8.24 -4.49 8.45
CA ILE A 57 7.46 -5.44 9.25
C ILE A 57 6.50 -6.22 8.35
N ASP A 58 6.28 -7.50 8.67
CA ASP A 58 5.19 -8.25 8.06
C ASP A 58 3.83 -7.61 8.36
N ARG A 59 2.97 -7.52 7.33
CA ARG A 59 1.63 -6.91 7.45
C ARG A 59 0.76 -7.63 8.49
N GLY A 60 0.86 -8.97 8.57
CA GLY A 60 0.13 -9.79 9.53
C GLY A 60 0.60 -9.53 10.96
N ASP A 61 1.90 -9.36 11.15
CA ASP A 61 2.51 -9.04 12.44
C ASP A 61 2.13 -7.64 12.94
N LEU A 62 2.18 -6.64 12.07
CA LEU A 62 1.70 -5.29 12.40
C LEU A 62 0.21 -5.32 12.78
N ARG A 63 -0.61 -6.01 12.00
CA ARG A 63 -2.05 -6.19 12.29
C ARG A 63 -2.26 -6.89 13.63
N ALA A 64 -1.54 -7.97 13.91
CA ALA A 64 -1.64 -8.70 15.17
C ALA A 64 -1.23 -7.82 16.36
N LEU A 65 -0.18 -7.02 16.24
CA LEU A 65 0.27 -6.05 17.23
C LEU A 65 -0.83 -5.04 17.56
N LEU A 66 -1.41 -4.42 16.54
CA LEU A 66 -2.49 -3.43 16.69
C LEU A 66 -3.73 -4.06 17.34
N LEU A 67 -4.14 -5.25 16.89
CA LEU A 67 -5.28 -5.96 17.46
C LEU A 67 -5.07 -6.34 18.94
N ALA A 68 -3.88 -6.78 19.30
CA ALA A 68 -3.54 -7.16 20.67
C ALA A 68 -3.54 -5.96 21.64
N SER A 69 -3.39 -4.74 21.14
CA SER A 69 -3.44 -3.52 21.96
C SER A 69 -4.86 -3.08 22.33
N LEU A 70 -5.89 -3.64 21.67
CA LEU A 70 -7.27 -3.26 21.87
C LEU A 70 -7.93 -4.05 23.01
N PRO A 71 -8.81 -3.42 23.79
CA PRO A 71 -9.61 -4.17 24.76
C PRO A 71 -10.54 -5.16 24.04
N PRO A 72 -10.81 -6.35 24.62
CA PRO A 72 -11.55 -7.42 23.95
C PRO A 72 -12.94 -7.03 23.42
N HIS A 73 -13.59 -6.04 24.04
CA HIS A 73 -14.93 -5.58 23.65
C HIS A 73 -14.91 -4.48 22.57
N ALA A 74 -13.72 -3.98 22.16
CA ALA A 74 -13.60 -2.94 21.13
C ALA A 74 -13.88 -3.48 19.72
N LEU A 75 -13.78 -4.81 19.53
CA LEU A 75 -13.94 -5.44 18.22
C LEU A 75 -15.22 -6.24 18.13
N ARG A 76 -15.98 -6.01 17.08
CA ARG A 76 -17.13 -6.80 16.70
C ARG A 76 -16.85 -7.54 15.40
N TRP A 77 -16.43 -8.79 15.50
CA TRP A 77 -16.15 -9.64 14.35
C TRP A 77 -17.44 -10.06 13.62
N ASN A 78 -17.30 -10.51 12.36
CA ASN A 78 -18.40 -10.92 11.47
C ASN A 78 -19.45 -9.81 11.25
N SER A 79 -19.04 -8.55 11.33
CA SER A 79 -19.89 -7.38 11.25
C SER A 79 -19.56 -6.55 10.00
N LYS A 80 -19.70 -7.17 8.81
CA LYS A 80 -19.42 -6.52 7.53
C LYS A 80 -20.43 -5.41 7.28
N VAL A 81 -19.95 -4.15 7.22
CA VAL A 81 -20.76 -3.00 6.85
C VAL A 81 -21.11 -3.06 5.36
N THR A 82 -22.38 -2.90 5.04
CA THR A 82 -22.90 -2.86 3.66
C THR A 82 -23.35 -1.48 3.22
N GLY A 83 -23.61 -0.59 4.19
CA GLY A 83 -23.98 0.80 3.90
C GLY A 83 -24.12 1.63 5.17
N ALA A 84 -24.14 2.95 4.95
CA ALA A 84 -24.44 3.93 5.98
C ALA A 84 -25.30 5.05 5.40
N ARG A 85 -26.17 5.67 6.21
CA ARG A 85 -26.99 6.81 5.79
C ARG A 85 -27.13 7.85 6.92
N PRO A 86 -27.26 9.14 6.60
CA PRO A 86 -27.46 10.17 7.61
C PRO A 86 -28.88 10.07 8.19
N LEU A 87 -28.98 10.38 9.50
CA LEU A 87 -30.25 10.52 10.21
C LEU A 87 -30.52 11.98 10.63
N GLY A 88 -29.58 12.87 10.35
CA GLY A 88 -29.59 14.26 10.81
C GLY A 88 -29.00 14.43 12.22
N ALA A 89 -28.70 15.68 12.57
CA ALA A 89 -28.08 16.05 13.84
C ALA A 89 -26.80 15.28 14.17
N GLY A 90 -25.92 15.05 13.18
CA GLY A 90 -24.65 14.34 13.33
C GLY A 90 -24.78 12.83 13.58
N ARG A 91 -25.98 12.26 13.44
CA ARG A 91 -26.21 10.83 13.64
C ARG A 91 -26.26 10.07 12.30
N HIS A 92 -25.74 8.85 12.32
CA HIS A 92 -25.70 7.97 11.15
C HIS A 92 -26.22 6.59 11.51
N GLU A 93 -26.97 6.00 10.59
CA GLU A 93 -27.38 4.60 10.65
C GLU A 93 -26.38 3.77 9.83
N VAL A 94 -25.93 2.67 10.41
CA VAL A 94 -25.03 1.71 9.78
C VAL A 94 -25.75 0.38 9.62
N THR A 95 -25.70 -0.20 8.41
CA THR A 95 -26.30 -1.48 8.07
C THR A 95 -25.22 -2.53 7.90
N LEU A 96 -25.38 -3.68 8.51
CA LEU A 96 -24.51 -4.85 8.40
C LEU A 96 -25.08 -5.87 7.39
N ALA A 97 -24.21 -6.78 6.95
CA ALA A 97 -24.57 -7.81 5.97
C ALA A 97 -25.62 -8.82 6.47
N ASP A 98 -25.73 -9.02 7.78
CA ASP A 98 -26.74 -9.85 8.42
C ASP A 98 -28.11 -9.14 8.59
N GLY A 99 -28.24 -7.92 8.10
CA GLY A 99 -29.43 -7.09 8.24
C GLY A 99 -29.50 -6.31 9.56
N THR A 100 -28.54 -6.48 10.46
CA THR A 100 -28.46 -5.68 11.69
C THR A 100 -28.26 -4.21 11.36
N VAL A 101 -28.96 -3.36 12.07
CA VAL A 101 -28.87 -1.90 11.93
C VAL A 101 -28.59 -1.29 13.31
N PHE A 102 -27.68 -0.32 13.35
CA PHE A 102 -27.42 0.47 14.55
C PHE A 102 -27.16 1.94 14.22
N THR A 103 -27.26 2.80 15.22
CA THR A 103 -27.06 4.25 15.09
C THR A 103 -25.83 4.68 15.87
N THR A 104 -25.04 5.60 15.29
CA THR A 104 -23.89 6.21 15.95
C THR A 104 -23.92 7.74 15.79
N GLY A 105 -23.32 8.47 16.74
CA GLY A 105 -23.07 9.90 16.66
C GLY A 105 -21.67 10.25 16.18
N LEU A 106 -20.77 9.26 16.09
CA LEU A 106 -19.47 9.40 15.45
C LEU A 106 -19.23 8.17 14.58
N LEU A 107 -19.06 8.40 13.29
CA LEU A 107 -18.77 7.36 12.29
C LEU A 107 -17.44 7.67 11.62
N VAL A 108 -16.47 6.77 11.77
CA VAL A 108 -15.18 6.86 11.09
C VAL A 108 -15.09 5.79 10.03
N GLY A 109 -15.00 6.17 8.77
CA GLY A 109 -14.77 5.24 7.66
C GLY A 109 -13.29 4.90 7.55
N ALA A 110 -12.94 3.68 7.99
CA ALA A 110 -11.60 3.09 7.86
C ALA A 110 -11.69 1.79 7.06
N ASP A 111 -12.63 1.73 6.12
CA ASP A 111 -13.08 0.54 5.42
C ASP A 111 -12.45 0.37 4.02
N GLY A 112 -11.31 1.05 3.81
CA GLY A 112 -10.41 0.82 2.68
C GLY A 112 -10.87 1.43 1.36
N ALA A 113 -10.23 1.03 0.29
CA ALA A 113 -10.39 1.56 -1.07
C ALA A 113 -11.86 1.67 -1.53
N TRP A 114 -12.67 0.65 -1.23
CA TRP A 114 -14.09 0.56 -1.64
C TRP A 114 -15.05 0.93 -0.52
N SER A 115 -14.69 1.96 0.25
CA SER A 115 -15.43 2.45 1.42
C SER A 115 -16.93 2.58 1.16
N ARG A 116 -17.71 2.10 2.13
CA ARG A 116 -19.17 2.29 2.21
C ARG A 116 -19.56 3.56 2.96
N VAL A 117 -18.60 4.16 3.65
CA VAL A 117 -18.79 5.40 4.40
C VAL A 117 -18.48 6.63 3.53
N ARG A 118 -17.47 6.55 2.64
CA ARG A 118 -17.07 7.66 1.76
C ARG A 118 -18.23 8.36 1.04
N PRO A 119 -19.25 7.66 0.50
CA PRO A 119 -20.36 8.31 -0.18
C PRO A 119 -21.19 9.29 0.67
N LEU A 120 -21.02 9.27 2.00
CA LEU A 120 -21.63 10.28 2.88
C LEU A 120 -20.96 11.66 2.79
N LEU A 121 -19.70 11.69 2.35
CA LEU A 121 -18.85 12.88 2.34
C LEU A 121 -18.54 13.36 0.92
N THR A 122 -18.33 12.44 -0.02
CA THR A 122 -17.94 12.78 -1.39
C THR A 122 -18.39 11.69 -2.38
N PRO A 123 -18.76 12.06 -3.61
CA PRO A 123 -19.07 11.10 -4.67
C PRO A 123 -17.82 10.46 -5.30
N ALA A 124 -16.62 10.84 -4.90
CA ALA A 124 -15.36 10.35 -5.47
C ALA A 124 -15.25 8.82 -5.36
N ARG A 125 -14.79 8.21 -6.42
CA ARG A 125 -14.58 6.78 -6.53
C ARG A 125 -13.15 6.49 -6.98
N PRO A 126 -12.54 5.37 -6.54
CA PRO A 126 -11.28 4.92 -7.08
C PRO A 126 -11.35 4.74 -8.59
N ALA A 127 -10.33 5.25 -9.28
CA ALA A 127 -10.14 5.07 -10.71
C ALA A 127 -8.90 4.21 -10.98
N TYR A 128 -8.93 3.43 -12.05
CA TYR A 128 -7.77 2.65 -12.48
C TYR A 128 -6.64 3.58 -12.93
N THR A 129 -5.41 3.30 -12.49
CA THR A 129 -4.23 4.15 -12.73
C THR A 129 -3.52 3.85 -14.04
N GLY A 130 -3.94 2.84 -14.81
CA GLY A 130 -3.24 2.38 -16.01
C GLY A 130 -2.19 1.30 -15.74
N VAL A 131 -2.01 0.88 -14.49
CA VAL A 131 -1.04 -0.15 -14.09
C VAL A 131 -1.77 -1.30 -13.39
N SER A 132 -1.39 -2.52 -13.76
CA SER A 132 -1.84 -3.75 -13.11
C SER A 132 -0.65 -4.57 -12.63
N PHE A 133 -0.85 -5.26 -11.52
CA PHE A 133 0.08 -6.26 -11.02
C PHE A 133 -0.46 -7.66 -11.27
N ILE A 134 0.43 -8.59 -11.54
CA ILE A 134 0.18 -10.01 -11.43
C ILE A 134 1.13 -10.52 -10.34
N GLU A 135 0.56 -10.85 -9.18
CA GLU A 135 1.31 -11.30 -8.00
C GLU A 135 1.56 -12.79 -8.06
N PHE A 136 2.72 -13.21 -7.58
CA PHE A 136 3.05 -14.62 -7.33
C PHE A 136 4.19 -14.73 -6.31
N ASP A 137 4.34 -15.93 -5.73
CA ASP A 137 5.34 -16.20 -4.71
C ASP A 137 6.28 -17.33 -5.16
N LEU A 138 7.55 -17.26 -4.68
CA LEU A 138 8.51 -18.37 -4.75
C LEU A 138 8.83 -18.81 -3.32
N MET A 139 8.35 -19.99 -2.94
CA MET A 139 8.50 -20.51 -1.59
C MET A 139 9.86 -21.17 -1.40
N ASP A 140 10.41 -21.12 -0.15
CA ASP A 140 11.73 -21.70 0.18
C ASP A 140 12.84 -21.24 -0.79
N ALA A 141 12.88 -19.94 -1.09
CA ALA A 141 13.60 -19.37 -2.22
C ALA A 141 15.08 -19.75 -2.24
N ASP A 142 15.78 -19.70 -1.10
CA ASP A 142 17.22 -20.02 -1.06
C ASP A 142 17.53 -21.48 -1.44
N THR A 143 16.61 -22.40 -1.23
CA THR A 143 16.79 -23.83 -1.51
C THR A 143 16.25 -24.22 -2.89
N ARG A 144 15.08 -23.70 -3.25
CA ARG A 144 14.35 -24.15 -4.45
C ARG A 144 14.55 -23.22 -5.64
N HIS A 145 14.86 -21.95 -5.38
CA HIS A 145 14.96 -20.88 -6.37
C HIS A 145 16.23 -20.03 -6.18
N PRO A 146 17.42 -20.64 -6.08
CA PRO A 146 18.65 -19.95 -5.70
C PRO A 146 19.05 -18.83 -6.68
N GLU A 147 18.69 -18.92 -7.96
CA GLU A 147 18.98 -17.89 -8.96
C GLU A 147 18.04 -16.68 -8.76
N ALA A 148 16.76 -16.90 -8.50
CA ALA A 148 15.80 -15.85 -8.16
C ALA A 148 16.19 -15.19 -6.82
N ALA A 149 16.56 -15.99 -5.81
CA ALA A 149 17.02 -15.50 -4.52
C ALA A 149 18.28 -14.61 -4.65
N ALA A 150 19.23 -15.02 -5.48
CA ALA A 150 20.44 -14.24 -5.77
C ALA A 150 20.12 -12.94 -6.54
N THR A 151 19.13 -12.96 -7.43
CA THR A 151 18.70 -11.77 -8.19
C THR A 151 18.01 -10.74 -7.30
N ILE A 152 17.06 -11.18 -6.45
CA ILE A 152 16.27 -10.29 -5.60
C ILE A 152 17.07 -9.78 -4.40
N GLY A 153 17.82 -10.66 -3.74
CA GLY A 153 18.60 -10.26 -2.57
C GLY A 153 17.83 -10.37 -1.26
N GLY A 154 18.20 -9.52 -0.29
CA GLY A 154 17.69 -9.59 1.09
C GLY A 154 16.44 -8.77 1.38
N GLY A 155 16.15 -7.76 0.58
CA GLY A 155 15.03 -6.84 0.80
C GLY A 155 14.25 -6.57 -0.48
N MET A 156 14.09 -5.30 -0.82
CA MET A 156 13.34 -4.85 -2.00
C MET A 156 14.18 -4.92 -3.27
N CYS A 157 13.58 -5.41 -4.35
CA CYS A 157 14.19 -5.47 -5.67
C CYS A 157 13.26 -4.84 -6.71
N PHE A 158 13.82 -3.97 -7.53
CA PHE A 158 13.16 -3.37 -8.69
C PHE A 158 13.89 -3.81 -9.96
N ALA A 159 13.15 -4.26 -10.95
CA ALA A 159 13.62 -4.40 -12.31
C ALA A 159 12.63 -3.68 -13.22
N LEU A 160 13.06 -2.61 -13.90
CA LEU A 160 12.15 -1.67 -14.55
C LEU A 160 12.59 -1.35 -15.97
N GLY A 161 11.64 -1.24 -16.91
CA GLY A 161 11.89 -0.87 -18.29
C GLY A 161 10.66 -0.94 -19.18
N GLY A 162 10.53 -0.05 -20.15
CA GLY A 162 9.50 -0.13 -21.20
C GLY A 162 8.04 -0.16 -20.70
N GLY A 163 7.72 0.52 -19.59
CA GLY A 163 6.36 0.56 -19.05
C GLY A 163 5.94 -0.73 -18.32
N LYS A 164 6.88 -1.60 -17.97
CA LYS A 164 6.69 -2.84 -17.24
C LYS A 164 7.84 -3.09 -16.27
N GLY A 165 7.68 -4.04 -15.34
CA GLY A 165 8.73 -4.36 -14.39
C GLY A 165 8.41 -5.48 -13.44
N PHE A 166 9.42 -5.86 -12.66
CA PHE A 166 9.27 -6.68 -11.47
C PHE A 166 9.55 -5.82 -10.24
N LEU A 167 8.64 -5.87 -9.29
CA LEU A 167 8.83 -5.38 -7.94
C LEU A 167 8.80 -6.62 -7.06
N ALA A 168 9.87 -6.89 -6.34
CA ALA A 168 9.97 -8.11 -5.57
C ALA A 168 10.48 -7.81 -4.16
N HIS A 169 10.09 -8.63 -3.21
CA HIS A 169 10.44 -8.49 -1.83
C HIS A 169 10.73 -9.86 -1.21
N ARG A 170 11.77 -9.90 -0.35
CA ARG A 170 12.02 -11.09 0.46
C ARG A 170 11.20 -10.99 1.74
N GLU A 171 10.36 -12.00 1.97
CA GLU A 171 9.51 -12.09 3.16
C GLU A 171 10.24 -12.73 4.34
N THR A 172 9.70 -12.57 5.55
CA THR A 172 10.30 -13.07 6.80
C THR A 172 10.40 -14.58 6.88
N ASP A 173 9.58 -15.31 6.12
CA ASP A 173 9.60 -16.77 6.02
C ASP A 173 10.59 -17.31 4.96
N GLY A 174 11.34 -16.42 4.29
CA GLY A 174 12.30 -16.74 3.26
C GLY A 174 11.70 -16.93 1.87
N SER A 175 10.40 -16.71 1.70
CA SER A 175 9.78 -16.64 0.39
C SER A 175 10.10 -15.32 -0.32
N LEU A 176 9.89 -15.29 -1.64
CA LEU A 176 9.95 -14.07 -2.45
C LEU A 176 8.55 -13.75 -2.93
N HIS A 177 8.06 -12.59 -2.59
CA HIS A 177 6.81 -12.05 -3.11
C HIS A 177 7.10 -11.16 -4.31
N ILE A 178 6.51 -11.44 -5.46
CA ILE A 178 6.85 -10.81 -6.73
C ILE A 178 5.60 -10.24 -7.40
N TYR A 179 5.68 -8.98 -7.79
CA TYR A 179 4.71 -8.30 -8.64
C TYR A 179 5.29 -8.15 -10.04
N SER A 180 4.72 -8.85 -11.01
CA SER A 180 4.90 -8.52 -12.42
C SER A 180 3.98 -7.34 -12.74
N ALA A 181 4.56 -6.15 -12.86
CA ALA A 181 3.86 -4.90 -13.07
C ALA A 181 3.82 -4.54 -14.55
N LEU A 182 2.64 -4.15 -15.05
CA LEU A 182 2.40 -3.87 -16.46
C LEU A 182 1.55 -2.61 -16.62
N ARG A 183 1.97 -1.67 -17.45
CA ARG A 183 1.10 -0.59 -17.92
C ARG A 183 0.19 -1.15 -19.01
N THR A 184 -1.09 -1.33 -18.70
CA THR A 184 -2.08 -1.95 -19.59
C THR A 184 -3.42 -1.23 -19.52
N PRO A 185 -4.27 -1.31 -20.56
CA PRO A 185 -5.67 -0.93 -20.43
C PRO A 185 -6.39 -1.78 -19.38
N GLU A 186 -7.34 -1.22 -18.66
CA GLU A 186 -8.09 -1.93 -17.61
C GLU A 186 -8.75 -3.22 -18.14
N ALA A 187 -9.28 -3.18 -19.36
CA ALA A 187 -9.91 -4.32 -20.03
C ALA A 187 -8.94 -5.47 -20.32
N TRP A 188 -7.64 -5.24 -20.28
CA TRP A 188 -6.64 -6.29 -20.51
C TRP A 188 -6.75 -7.41 -19.45
N LEU A 189 -6.95 -7.06 -18.19
CA LEU A 189 -7.16 -8.08 -17.15
C LEU A 189 -8.44 -8.87 -17.35
N ASP A 190 -9.51 -8.26 -17.86
CA ASP A 190 -10.78 -8.95 -18.11
C ASP A 190 -10.72 -9.89 -19.32
N ALA A 191 -9.78 -9.64 -20.24
CA ALA A 191 -9.58 -10.45 -21.44
C ALA A 191 -8.80 -11.75 -21.20
N HIS A 192 -8.21 -11.94 -19.99
CA HIS A 192 -7.36 -13.09 -19.67
C HIS A 192 -7.88 -13.84 -18.44
N ASP A 193 -7.77 -15.17 -18.50
CA ASP A 193 -8.07 -16.06 -17.37
C ASP A 193 -6.77 -16.38 -16.63
N PHE A 194 -6.63 -15.79 -15.45
CA PHE A 194 -5.46 -15.97 -14.56
C PHE A 194 -5.57 -17.21 -13.65
N SER A 195 -6.64 -17.99 -13.74
CA SER A 195 -6.78 -19.24 -12.99
C SER A 195 -5.94 -20.39 -13.57
N ASP A 196 -5.59 -20.29 -14.85
CA ASP A 196 -4.68 -21.21 -15.53
C ASP A 196 -3.24 -20.70 -15.43
N SER A 197 -2.46 -21.27 -14.51
CA SER A 197 -1.09 -20.81 -14.23
C SER A 197 -0.14 -20.99 -15.42
N GLU A 198 -0.29 -22.04 -16.23
CA GLU A 198 0.56 -22.25 -17.40
C GLU A 198 0.30 -21.22 -18.51
N ARG A 199 -0.98 -20.93 -18.77
CA ARG A 199 -1.34 -19.87 -19.73
C ARG A 199 -0.93 -18.50 -19.24
N THR A 200 -1.08 -18.23 -17.96
CA THR A 200 -0.68 -16.95 -17.35
C THR A 200 0.84 -16.78 -17.44
N ARG A 201 1.61 -17.80 -17.10
CA ARG A 201 3.07 -17.79 -17.24
C ARG A 201 3.48 -17.51 -18.69
N ALA A 202 2.90 -18.23 -19.67
CA ALA A 202 3.19 -18.00 -21.07
C ALA A 202 2.85 -16.57 -21.53
N LEU A 203 1.72 -16.03 -21.09
CA LEU A 203 1.31 -14.65 -21.35
C LEU A 203 2.33 -13.64 -20.80
N LEU A 204 2.79 -13.83 -19.58
CA LEU A 204 3.77 -12.95 -18.95
C LEU A 204 5.15 -13.09 -19.61
N LEU A 205 5.60 -14.31 -19.91
CA LEU A 205 6.86 -14.54 -20.63
C LEU A 205 6.88 -13.91 -22.02
N ASP A 206 5.74 -13.88 -22.71
CA ASP A 206 5.59 -13.15 -23.98
C ASP A 206 5.68 -11.63 -23.76
N ALA A 207 5.01 -11.10 -22.74
CA ALA A 207 5.08 -9.69 -22.39
C ALA A 207 6.50 -9.22 -22.02
N PHE A 208 7.35 -10.11 -21.48
CA PHE A 208 8.74 -9.84 -21.11
C PHE A 208 9.76 -10.48 -22.04
N ALA A 209 9.36 -10.82 -23.30
CA ALA A 209 10.21 -11.55 -24.24
C ALA A 209 11.55 -10.86 -24.57
N ASP A 210 11.57 -9.54 -24.50
CA ASP A 210 12.72 -8.66 -24.74
C ASP A 210 13.63 -8.44 -23.52
N TRP A 211 13.29 -9.03 -22.36
CA TRP A 211 14.03 -8.88 -21.11
C TRP A 211 15.13 -9.93 -20.92
N ALA A 212 16.11 -9.61 -20.09
CA ALA A 212 17.22 -10.52 -19.78
C ALA A 212 16.73 -11.86 -19.22
N PRO A 213 17.38 -12.99 -19.57
CA PRO A 213 16.97 -14.32 -19.15
C PRO A 213 16.84 -14.49 -17.64
N GLN A 214 17.75 -13.90 -16.86
CA GLN A 214 17.72 -13.97 -15.39
C GLN A 214 16.45 -13.33 -14.78
N LEU A 215 15.96 -12.24 -15.38
CA LEU A 215 14.73 -11.57 -14.92
C LEU A 215 13.49 -12.33 -15.35
N ARG A 216 13.52 -12.92 -16.55
CA ARG A 216 12.45 -13.80 -17.04
C ARG A 216 12.38 -15.10 -16.24
N GLY A 217 13.51 -15.56 -15.69
CA GLY A 217 13.59 -16.72 -14.80
C GLY A 217 12.65 -16.60 -13.59
N LEU A 218 12.40 -15.39 -13.09
CA LEU A 218 11.42 -15.17 -12.02
C LEU A 218 10.02 -15.68 -12.40
N LEU A 219 9.61 -15.53 -13.67
CA LEU A 219 8.34 -16.04 -14.17
C LEU A 219 8.39 -17.55 -14.45
N ASP A 220 9.50 -18.04 -14.98
CA ASP A 220 9.68 -19.47 -15.26
C ASP A 220 9.61 -20.30 -13.97
N GLU A 221 10.13 -19.76 -12.87
CA GLU A 221 10.16 -20.41 -11.56
C GLU A 221 8.85 -20.25 -10.76
N ALA A 222 7.91 -19.39 -11.19
CA ALA A 222 6.62 -19.21 -10.53
C ALA A 222 5.85 -20.54 -10.45
N GLU A 223 5.49 -20.96 -9.24
CA GLU A 223 4.89 -22.28 -9.03
C GLU A 223 3.39 -22.30 -9.28
N HIS A 224 2.67 -21.39 -8.65
CA HIS A 224 1.21 -21.29 -8.77
C HIS A 224 0.71 -19.90 -8.37
N GLY A 225 -0.60 -19.68 -8.60
CA GLY A 225 -1.34 -18.64 -7.89
C GLY A 225 -1.10 -17.24 -8.40
N PHE A 226 -0.97 -17.06 -9.71
CA PHE A 226 -0.97 -15.72 -10.29
C PHE A 226 -2.25 -14.97 -9.95
N ILE A 227 -2.12 -13.87 -9.22
CA ILE A 227 -3.23 -13.07 -8.72
C ILE A 227 -3.23 -11.70 -9.39
N PRO A 228 -4.21 -11.41 -10.26
CA PRO A 228 -4.29 -10.11 -10.91
C PRO A 228 -4.78 -9.03 -9.95
N ARG A 229 -4.13 -7.87 -9.95
CA ARG A 229 -4.48 -6.68 -9.18
C ARG A 229 -4.52 -5.45 -10.04
N ARG A 230 -5.65 -4.77 -10.08
CA ARG A 230 -5.74 -3.43 -10.65
C ARG A 230 -5.29 -2.40 -9.63
N ILE A 231 -4.38 -1.56 -10.00
CA ILE A 231 -3.98 -0.45 -9.13
C ILE A 231 -4.95 0.71 -9.34
N HIS A 232 -5.61 1.10 -8.25
CA HIS A 232 -6.57 2.19 -8.26
C HIS A 232 -6.10 3.32 -7.34
N ALA A 233 -6.53 4.53 -7.66
CA ALA A 233 -6.31 5.70 -6.81
C ALA A 233 -7.56 6.59 -6.79
N LEU A 234 -7.71 7.34 -5.72
CA LEU A 234 -8.63 8.48 -5.64
C LEU A 234 -7.96 9.71 -6.27
N PRO A 235 -8.73 10.74 -6.66
CA PRO A 235 -8.15 11.99 -7.13
C PRO A 235 -7.18 12.59 -6.09
N ALA A 236 -6.00 12.99 -6.55
CA ALA A 236 -5.07 13.73 -5.70
C ALA A 236 -5.73 15.04 -5.23
N GLY A 237 -5.52 15.39 -3.96
CA GLY A 237 -6.14 16.58 -3.36
C GLY A 237 -7.63 16.44 -3.08
N LEU A 238 -8.14 15.21 -2.95
CA LEU A 238 -9.52 14.97 -2.54
C LEU A 238 -9.80 15.60 -1.17
N THR A 239 -10.81 16.44 -1.14
CA THR A 239 -11.36 17.05 0.10
C THR A 239 -12.89 16.92 0.09
N TRP A 240 -13.50 17.23 1.20
CA TRP A 240 -14.96 17.29 1.35
C TRP A 240 -15.36 18.37 2.34
N ASP A 241 -16.57 18.89 2.21
CA ASP A 241 -17.17 19.78 3.19
C ASP A 241 -17.52 19.01 4.47
N ARG A 242 -17.38 19.64 5.63
CA ARG A 242 -17.72 19.03 6.90
C ARG A 242 -19.16 18.50 6.89
N VAL A 243 -19.30 17.20 7.11
CA VAL A 243 -20.59 16.55 7.41
C VAL A 243 -20.57 16.14 8.89
N PRO A 244 -21.51 16.64 9.71
CA PRO A 244 -21.49 16.39 11.13
C PRO A 244 -21.49 14.91 11.50
N GLY A 245 -20.64 14.52 12.46
CA GLY A 245 -20.56 13.17 13.02
C GLY A 245 -19.91 12.12 12.12
N VAL A 246 -19.29 12.48 10.99
CA VAL A 246 -18.61 11.50 10.11
C VAL A 246 -17.30 12.04 9.56
N THR A 247 -16.31 11.16 9.43
CA THR A 247 -15.03 11.40 8.74
C THR A 247 -14.47 10.08 8.16
N LEU A 248 -13.34 10.18 7.43
CA LEU A 248 -12.62 9.05 6.83
C LEU A 248 -11.16 9.06 7.28
N LEU A 249 -10.50 7.90 7.18
CA LEU A 249 -9.05 7.76 7.32
C LEU A 249 -8.51 6.65 6.40
N GLY A 250 -7.20 6.68 6.14
CA GLY A 250 -6.50 5.71 5.30
C GLY A 250 -7.06 5.64 3.88
N ASP A 251 -7.05 4.47 3.27
CA ASP A 251 -7.54 4.26 1.88
C ASP A 251 -9.00 4.69 1.67
N ALA A 252 -9.81 4.75 2.72
CA ALA A 252 -11.16 5.29 2.62
C ALA A 252 -11.14 6.79 2.31
N ALA A 253 -10.13 7.52 2.77
CA ALA A 253 -9.94 8.96 2.57
C ALA A 253 -9.10 9.28 1.33
N HIS A 254 -7.97 8.58 1.13
CA HIS A 254 -6.91 9.00 0.21
C HIS A 254 -6.20 7.83 -0.50
N LEU A 255 -6.94 6.80 -0.94
CA LEU A 255 -6.36 5.70 -1.71
C LEU A 255 -5.42 6.23 -2.80
N MET A 256 -4.19 5.75 -2.81
CA MET A 256 -3.18 6.08 -3.80
C MET A 256 -2.48 4.82 -4.32
N SER A 257 -1.70 4.95 -5.39
CA SER A 257 -0.85 3.87 -5.87
C SER A 257 0.23 3.50 -4.82
N PRO A 258 0.77 2.27 -4.83
CA PRO A 258 1.73 1.83 -3.81
C PRO A 258 3.14 2.44 -3.97
N PHE A 259 3.38 3.21 -5.02
CA PHE A 259 4.73 3.60 -5.46
C PHE A 259 5.40 4.71 -4.62
N ALA A 260 4.74 5.20 -3.59
CA ALA A 260 5.36 6.06 -2.58
C ALA A 260 5.64 5.34 -1.24
N GLY A 261 5.16 4.08 -1.07
CA GLY A 261 5.29 3.35 0.19
C GLY A 261 4.43 3.90 1.35
N GLU A 262 3.58 4.88 1.10
CA GLU A 262 2.97 5.70 2.16
C GLU A 262 1.58 5.22 2.64
N GLY A 263 0.93 4.31 1.96
CA GLY A 263 -0.47 3.97 2.25
C GLY A 263 -0.72 3.52 3.69
N ALA A 264 0.09 2.60 4.21
CA ALA A 264 0.00 2.11 5.58
C ALA A 264 0.47 3.17 6.60
N ASN A 265 1.49 3.92 6.26
CA ASN A 265 2.06 5.00 7.06
C ASN A 265 1.06 6.11 7.30
N LEU A 266 0.40 6.58 6.25
CA LEU A 266 -0.67 7.59 6.36
C LEU A 266 -1.86 7.08 7.17
N ALA A 267 -2.28 5.82 6.96
CA ALA A 267 -3.39 5.26 7.73
C ALA A 267 -3.10 5.21 9.24
N LEU A 268 -1.84 4.92 9.63
CA LEU A 268 -1.40 4.96 11.02
C LEU A 268 -1.37 6.40 11.55
N ALA A 269 -0.82 7.33 10.78
CA ALA A 269 -0.77 8.75 11.15
C ALA A 269 -2.17 9.35 11.30
N ASP A 270 -3.08 9.07 10.36
CA ASP A 270 -4.47 9.51 10.43
C ASP A 270 -5.17 9.03 11.71
N ALA A 271 -4.96 7.77 12.08
CA ALA A 271 -5.55 7.20 13.29
C ALA A 271 -5.02 7.89 14.55
N ALA A 272 -3.71 8.18 14.60
CA ALA A 272 -3.08 8.90 15.70
C ALA A 272 -3.60 10.35 15.80
N ASP A 273 -3.65 11.07 14.68
CA ASP A 273 -4.12 12.46 14.63
C ASP A 273 -5.58 12.59 15.01
N LEU A 274 -6.44 11.68 14.51
CA LEU A 274 -7.85 11.66 14.91
C LEU A 274 -7.98 11.41 16.42
N GLY A 275 -7.21 10.47 16.97
CA GLY A 275 -7.19 10.19 18.40
C GLY A 275 -6.77 11.42 19.22
N ILE A 276 -5.69 12.10 18.80
CA ILE A 276 -5.21 13.33 19.42
C ILE A 276 -6.28 14.44 19.35
N ALA A 277 -6.90 14.63 18.19
CA ALA A 277 -7.94 15.65 18.01
C ALA A 277 -9.16 15.40 18.91
N LEU A 278 -9.62 14.15 19.03
CA LEU A 278 -10.72 13.77 19.93
C LEU A 278 -10.38 14.02 21.41
N LEU A 279 -9.14 13.79 21.82
CA LEU A 279 -8.67 14.05 23.19
C LEU A 279 -8.52 15.55 23.46
N ALA A 280 -8.14 16.34 22.45
CA ALA A 280 -7.99 17.79 22.58
C ALA A 280 -9.33 18.55 22.65
N HIS A 281 -10.43 17.95 22.15
CA HIS A 281 -11.76 18.56 22.10
C HIS A 281 -12.81 17.71 22.83
N PRO A 282 -12.69 17.49 24.15
CA PRO A 282 -13.59 16.63 24.89
C PRO A 282 -15.02 17.17 24.86
N GLY A 283 -15.97 16.36 24.37
CA GLY A 283 -17.37 16.72 24.25
C GLY A 283 -17.75 17.55 23.02
N ASP A 284 -16.78 17.96 22.20
CA ASP A 284 -17.01 18.66 20.93
C ASP A 284 -16.43 17.86 19.76
N THR A 285 -17.20 16.86 19.33
CA THR A 285 -16.82 15.98 18.20
C THR A 285 -16.58 16.77 16.91
N GLU A 286 -17.38 17.82 16.65
CA GLU A 286 -17.25 18.58 15.40
C GLU A 286 -15.94 19.40 15.37
N ALA A 287 -15.55 20.01 16.48
CA ALA A 287 -14.26 20.68 16.58
C ALA A 287 -13.10 19.67 16.40
N ALA A 288 -13.20 18.48 17.00
CA ALA A 288 -12.21 17.42 16.84
C ALA A 288 -12.08 16.99 15.38
N LEU A 289 -13.19 16.71 14.70
CA LEU A 289 -13.17 16.29 13.30
C LEU A 289 -12.67 17.38 12.37
N ALA A 290 -13.03 18.64 12.61
CA ALA A 290 -12.51 19.78 11.84
C ALA A 290 -10.99 19.94 12.01
N ALA A 291 -10.47 19.82 13.23
CA ALA A 291 -9.04 19.87 13.50
C ALA A 291 -8.27 18.71 12.83
N TYR A 292 -8.82 17.52 12.89
CA TYR A 292 -8.26 16.34 12.21
C TYR A 292 -8.20 16.53 10.69
N GLU A 293 -9.31 16.92 10.05
CA GLU A 293 -9.38 17.06 8.59
C GLU A 293 -8.49 18.21 8.08
N ALA A 294 -8.24 19.24 8.89
CA ALA A 294 -7.31 20.32 8.56
C ALA A 294 -5.85 19.82 8.44
N VAL A 295 -5.48 18.75 9.13
CA VAL A 295 -4.17 18.08 9.01
C VAL A 295 -4.18 17.02 7.91
N LEU A 296 -5.25 16.25 7.82
CA LEU A 296 -5.41 15.16 6.85
C LEU A 296 -5.28 15.66 5.41
N PHE A 297 -6.04 16.69 5.02
CA PHE A 297 -6.17 17.10 3.62
C PHE A 297 -4.86 17.53 2.97
N PRO A 298 -4.05 18.44 3.54
CA PRO A 298 -2.79 18.84 2.90
C PRO A 298 -1.80 17.67 2.81
N ARG A 299 -1.66 16.87 3.87
CA ARG A 299 -0.77 15.70 3.88
C ARG A 299 -1.18 14.67 2.81
N ALA A 300 -2.46 14.29 2.78
CA ALA A 300 -2.98 13.35 1.79
C ALA A 300 -2.81 13.85 0.35
N ALA A 301 -3.02 15.16 0.10
CA ALA A 301 -2.84 15.76 -1.21
C ALA A 301 -1.40 15.69 -1.69
N GLU A 302 -0.44 16.05 -0.84
CA GLU A 302 0.99 16.01 -1.13
C GLU A 302 1.45 14.58 -1.43
N THR A 303 1.11 13.63 -0.55
CA THR A 303 1.52 12.24 -0.70
C THR A 303 0.87 11.58 -1.92
N ALA A 304 -0.39 11.86 -2.21
CA ALA A 304 -1.06 11.35 -3.41
C ALA A 304 -0.42 11.90 -4.70
N ALA A 305 -0.01 13.17 -4.71
CA ALA A 305 0.71 13.76 -5.84
C ALA A 305 2.09 13.09 -6.01
N MET A 306 2.83 12.89 -4.93
CA MET A 306 4.12 12.18 -4.95
C MET A 306 3.95 10.74 -5.46
N SER A 307 2.95 10.00 -4.98
CA SER A 307 2.66 8.64 -5.43
C SER A 307 2.31 8.58 -6.92
N ALA A 308 1.57 9.56 -7.44
CA ALA A 308 1.26 9.66 -8.86
C ALA A 308 2.52 9.95 -9.70
N ALA A 309 3.38 10.87 -9.25
CA ALA A 309 4.65 11.17 -9.90
C ALA A 309 5.60 9.96 -9.90
N SER A 310 5.67 9.21 -8.80
CA SER A 310 6.45 7.97 -8.71
C SER A 310 5.93 6.90 -9.68
N LEU A 311 4.62 6.75 -9.82
CA LEU A 311 4.02 5.84 -10.82
C LEU A 311 4.45 6.22 -12.23
N ASP A 312 4.36 7.51 -12.59
CA ASP A 312 4.74 7.98 -13.92
C ASP A 312 6.23 7.85 -14.16
N MET A 313 7.07 8.03 -13.15
CA MET A 313 8.51 7.80 -13.21
C MET A 313 8.85 6.33 -13.45
N LEU A 314 8.29 5.41 -12.64
CA LEU A 314 8.62 3.98 -12.67
C LEU A 314 8.13 3.28 -13.94
N PHE A 315 7.11 3.79 -14.60
CA PHE A 315 6.56 3.24 -15.85
C PHE A 315 6.74 4.19 -17.05
N GLY A 316 7.61 5.19 -16.92
CA GLY A 316 7.97 6.15 -17.97
C GLY A 316 9.23 5.76 -18.72
N GLU A 317 9.95 6.79 -19.21
CA GLU A 317 11.24 6.64 -19.88
C GLU A 317 12.36 6.50 -18.84
N ASP A 318 13.32 5.59 -19.12
CA ASP A 318 14.53 5.36 -18.33
C ASP A 318 14.29 5.15 -16.81
N PRO A 319 13.31 4.28 -16.42
CA PRO A 319 12.80 4.23 -15.06
C PRO A 319 13.86 3.76 -14.05
N SER A 320 14.73 2.82 -14.43
CA SER A 320 15.78 2.30 -13.55
C SER A 320 16.76 3.39 -13.15
N ARG A 321 17.19 4.22 -14.11
CA ARG A 321 18.09 5.35 -13.84
C ARG A 321 17.40 6.38 -12.95
N ARG A 322 16.17 6.79 -13.27
CA ARG A 322 15.42 7.77 -12.46
C ARG A 322 15.20 7.31 -11.04
N LEU A 323 14.96 6.01 -10.84
CA LEU A 323 14.84 5.44 -9.51
C LEU A 323 16.16 5.50 -8.73
N VAL A 324 17.29 5.22 -9.40
CA VAL A 324 18.62 5.38 -8.79
C VAL A 324 18.90 6.84 -8.45
N ASP A 325 18.60 7.77 -9.36
CA ASP A 325 18.74 9.20 -9.11
C ASP A 325 17.92 9.65 -7.89
N MET A 326 16.72 9.08 -7.69
CA MET A 326 15.88 9.33 -6.51
C MET A 326 16.55 8.80 -5.22
N PHE A 327 17.05 7.57 -5.22
CA PHE A 327 17.71 6.98 -4.04
C PHE A 327 19.01 7.70 -3.67
N THR A 328 19.76 8.17 -4.67
CA THR A 328 21.03 8.87 -4.47
C THR A 328 20.89 10.38 -4.25
N GLY A 329 19.67 10.93 -4.27
CA GLY A 329 19.39 12.35 -4.12
C GLY A 329 19.79 13.20 -5.34
N ALA A 330 20.04 12.56 -6.48
CA ALA A 330 20.37 13.22 -7.75
C ALA A 330 19.13 13.55 -8.60
N TYR A 331 17.94 13.12 -8.18
CA TYR A 331 16.70 13.33 -8.92
C TYR A 331 16.25 14.79 -8.88
N ASP A 332 16.13 15.42 -10.05
CA ASP A 332 15.54 16.75 -10.23
C ASP A 332 14.13 16.58 -10.87
N PRO A 333 13.06 16.86 -10.12
CA PRO A 333 11.69 16.72 -10.64
C PRO A 333 11.30 17.78 -11.68
N GLN A 334 12.19 18.78 -11.96
CA GLN A 334 11.97 19.87 -12.90
C GLN A 334 12.84 19.78 -14.16
N GLY A 335 13.68 18.74 -14.29
CA GLY A 335 14.59 18.50 -15.40
C GLY A 335 13.97 17.82 -16.62
#